data_76b93004d3bdd96ca92289c48cf46200
#
_entry.id   76b93004d3bdd96ca92289c48cf46200
#
_cell.length_a   1.000
_cell.length_b   1.000
_cell.length_c   1.000
_cell.angle_alpha   90.00
_cell.angle_beta   90.00
_cell.angle_gamma   90.00
#
_symmetry.space_group_name_H-M   'P 1'
#
loop_
_entity.id
_entity.type
_entity.pdbx_description
1 polymer ?
#
loop_
_entity_poly.entity_id
_entity_poly.type
_entity_poly.pdbx_seq_one_letter_code
_entity_poly.pdbx_strand_id
1 'polypeptide(L)'
;GALVADPFKLEFWVEETYSGAFRVGVAGILLGALDQNYRAETQPGSLQREIVATGDSVMDLDVVLGYSPYLDEGGRPAAGCENAPFCFNPYFGLGLLSASSNGDLQWLKSVHLGVEWELTEAFAIGVTANLRRVERLADGLRPGYPIEGNVPTDDVFVFGMGIVINLSPEFLKIGAGGAAAVLQ
;
A
#
# COMPACT_ATOMS: atom_id res chain seq x y z
N GLY A 1 -17.34 -11.30 -70.70
CA GLY A 1 -16.57 -11.53 -69.46
C GLY A 1 -17.25 -10.81 -68.34
N ALA A 2 -17.81 -11.56 -67.37
CA ALA A 2 -18.34 -10.99 -66.14
C ALA A 2 -17.18 -10.58 -65.24
N LEU A 3 -17.11 -9.28 -64.88
CA LEU A 3 -16.21 -8.79 -63.84
C LEU A 3 -16.72 -9.35 -62.52
N VAL A 4 -16.05 -10.39 -61.99
CA VAL A 4 -16.24 -10.82 -60.60
C VAL A 4 -15.46 -9.82 -59.75
N ALA A 5 -16.21 -8.93 -59.07
CA ALA A 5 -15.63 -8.05 -58.07
C ALA A 5 -15.14 -8.91 -56.89
N ASP A 6 -13.88 -8.83 -56.54
CA ASP A 6 -13.36 -9.45 -55.35
C ASP A 6 -14.16 -8.94 -54.11
N PRO A 7 -14.58 -9.82 -53.19
CA PRO A 7 -15.28 -9.40 -52.03
C PRO A 7 -14.34 -8.50 -51.18
N PHE A 8 -14.75 -7.28 -50.94
CA PHE A 8 -14.03 -6.36 -50.10
C PHE A 8 -14.13 -6.88 -48.64
N LYS A 9 -12.99 -7.32 -48.13
CA LYS A 9 -12.91 -7.82 -46.74
C LYS A 9 -12.44 -6.68 -45.84
N LEU A 10 -13.33 -6.25 -44.94
CA LEU A 10 -13.01 -5.25 -43.97
C LEU A 10 -12.69 -5.99 -42.67
N GLU A 11 -11.47 -5.89 -42.20
CA GLU A 11 -11.08 -6.41 -40.87
C GLU A 11 -11.05 -5.26 -39.90
N PHE A 12 -11.83 -5.37 -38.82
CA PHE A 12 -11.82 -4.41 -37.72
C PHE A 12 -11.04 -5.04 -36.56
N TRP A 13 -10.03 -4.35 -36.11
CA TRP A 13 -9.31 -4.67 -34.89
C TRP A 13 -9.86 -3.76 -33.81
N VAL A 14 -10.43 -4.34 -32.76
CA VAL A 14 -10.85 -3.62 -31.55
C VAL A 14 -9.77 -3.85 -30.53
N GLU A 15 -9.06 -2.80 -30.19
CA GLU A 15 -8.05 -2.82 -29.13
C GLU A 15 -8.74 -2.51 -27.82
N GLU A 16 -8.59 -3.39 -26.82
CA GLU A 16 -9.10 -3.14 -25.48
C GLU A 16 -8.23 -2.07 -24.82
N THR A 17 -8.87 -1.02 -24.32
CA THR A 17 -8.19 0.04 -23.57
C THR A 17 -8.64 0.04 -22.12
N TYR A 18 -7.69 0.27 -21.23
CA TYR A 18 -7.92 0.32 -19.79
C TYR A 18 -7.85 1.74 -19.28
N SER A 19 -8.80 2.13 -18.42
CA SER A 19 -8.85 3.45 -17.79
C SER A 19 -7.99 3.54 -16.52
N GLY A 20 -7.43 2.46 -16.07
CA GLY A 20 -6.58 2.38 -14.89
C GLY A 20 -6.19 0.95 -14.52
N ALA A 21 -5.31 0.81 -13.56
CA ALA A 21 -4.84 -0.48 -13.07
C ALA A 21 -5.14 -0.67 -11.59
N PHE A 22 -5.64 -1.86 -11.23
CA PHE A 22 -5.66 -2.35 -9.85
C PHE A 22 -4.37 -3.11 -9.56
N ARG A 23 -3.80 -2.87 -8.39
CA ARG A 23 -2.53 -3.46 -7.95
C ARG A 23 -2.60 -3.88 -6.50
N VAL A 24 -1.82 -4.90 -6.14
CA VAL A 24 -1.57 -5.27 -4.75
C VAL A 24 -0.11 -4.95 -4.45
N GLY A 25 0.13 -4.30 -3.34
CA GLY A 25 1.47 -3.85 -3.01
C GLY A 25 1.78 -3.88 -1.53
N VAL A 26 3.00 -3.44 -1.24
CA VAL A 26 3.47 -3.19 0.11
C VAL A 26 3.90 -1.73 0.20
N ALA A 27 3.32 -1.02 1.16
CA ALA A 27 3.71 0.34 1.48
C ALA A 27 4.60 0.34 2.73
N GLY A 28 5.79 0.95 2.61
CA GLY A 28 6.65 1.27 3.73
C GLY A 28 6.38 2.70 4.19
N ILE A 29 5.91 2.88 5.42
CA ILE A 29 5.66 4.19 6.02
C ILE A 29 6.92 4.61 6.74
N LEU A 30 7.53 5.71 6.30
CA LEU A 30 8.84 6.14 6.75
C LEU A 30 8.79 7.34 7.70
N LEU A 31 7.77 8.18 7.57
CA LEU A 31 7.67 9.44 8.31
C LEU A 31 6.25 9.68 8.81
N GLY A 32 6.14 10.22 10.00
CA GLY A 32 4.93 10.82 10.59
C GLY A 32 3.98 9.84 11.27
N ALA A 33 3.41 8.90 10.52
CA ALA A 33 2.34 8.01 11.01
C ALA A 33 2.85 6.66 11.55
N LEU A 34 4.01 6.65 12.20
CA LEU A 34 4.57 5.43 12.79
C LEU A 34 3.85 5.08 14.10
N ASP A 35 3.59 3.78 14.30
CA ASP A 35 3.03 3.27 15.53
C ASP A 35 4.03 3.37 16.68
N GLN A 36 3.50 3.74 17.84
CA GLN A 36 4.23 3.68 19.09
C GLN A 36 3.47 2.79 20.05
N ASN A 37 4.17 1.83 20.63
CA ASN A 37 3.59 0.93 21.61
C ASN A 37 3.95 1.41 23.01
N TYR A 38 3.00 1.29 23.92
CA TYR A 38 3.17 1.71 25.29
C TYR A 38 2.83 0.57 26.24
N ARG A 39 3.66 0.38 27.25
CA ARG A 39 3.39 -0.58 28.31
C ARG A 39 3.75 -0.02 29.68
N ALA A 40 3.12 -0.56 30.70
CA ALA A 40 3.47 -0.24 32.08
C ALA A 40 4.56 -1.19 32.58
N GLU A 41 5.73 -0.67 32.88
CA GLU A 41 6.86 -1.42 33.43
C GLU A 41 7.22 -0.95 34.85
N THR A 42 7.64 -1.90 35.67
CA THR A 42 8.20 -1.58 36.97
C THR A 42 9.70 -1.35 36.81
N GLN A 43 10.18 -0.16 37.12
CA GLN A 43 11.60 0.12 37.07
C GLN A 43 12.38 -0.63 38.18
N PRO A 44 13.63 -1.06 37.93
CA PRO A 44 14.47 -1.68 38.95
C PRO A 44 14.64 -0.73 40.16
N GLY A 45 14.19 -1.20 41.33
CA GLY A 45 14.28 -0.42 42.61
C GLY A 45 13.08 0.46 42.90
N SER A 46 12.06 0.50 42.03
CA SER A 46 10.77 1.17 42.30
C SER A 46 9.66 0.15 42.51
N LEU A 47 8.71 0.46 43.34
CA LEU A 47 7.45 -0.29 43.48
C LEU A 47 6.37 0.27 42.54
N GLN A 48 6.62 1.40 41.91
CA GLN A 48 5.68 2.04 40.97
C GLN A 48 5.94 1.57 39.56
N ARG A 49 4.84 1.35 38.82
CA ARG A 49 4.84 1.11 37.38
C ARG A 49 4.81 2.44 36.65
N GLU A 50 5.61 2.54 35.61
CA GLU A 50 5.68 3.72 34.76
C GLU A 50 5.36 3.38 33.31
N ILE A 51 4.85 4.37 32.58
CA ILE A 51 4.59 4.23 31.14
C ILE A 51 5.92 4.24 30.40
N VAL A 52 6.19 3.16 29.69
CA VAL A 52 7.38 3.04 28.83
C VAL A 52 6.93 2.92 27.38
N ALA A 53 7.53 3.73 26.50
CA ALA A 53 7.38 3.55 25.06
C ALA A 53 8.23 2.35 24.64
N THR A 54 7.62 1.40 23.97
CA THR A 54 8.30 0.19 23.48
C THR A 54 8.25 0.17 21.95
N GLY A 55 9.41 0.16 21.33
CA GLY A 55 9.56 0.06 19.88
C GLY A 55 9.58 1.42 19.19
N ASP A 56 10.77 1.89 18.90
CA ASP A 56 10.97 2.93 17.89
C ASP A 56 10.89 2.25 16.52
N SER A 57 9.71 2.16 15.96
CA SER A 57 9.55 1.69 14.58
C SER A 57 10.22 2.71 13.66
N VAL A 58 11.24 2.27 12.94
CA VAL A 58 11.87 3.07 11.89
C VAL A 58 10.98 3.09 10.64
N MET A 59 10.17 2.06 10.48
CA MET A 59 9.28 1.88 9.34
C MET A 59 8.15 0.92 9.72
N ASP A 60 6.94 1.27 9.35
CA ASP A 60 5.79 0.36 9.39
C ASP A 60 5.47 -0.16 7.99
N LEU A 61 4.91 -1.36 7.90
CA LEU A 61 4.59 -2.00 6.64
C LEU A 61 3.08 -2.23 6.54
N ASP A 62 2.50 -1.80 5.42
CA ASP A 62 1.11 -2.05 5.08
C ASP A 62 1.01 -2.86 3.79
N VAL A 63 0.18 -3.90 3.77
CA VAL A 63 -0.27 -4.52 2.52
C VAL A 63 -1.39 -3.64 1.97
N VAL A 64 -1.23 -3.16 0.75
CA VAL A 64 -2.15 -2.20 0.15
C VAL A 64 -2.83 -2.76 -1.09
N LEU A 65 -4.11 -2.43 -1.26
CA LEU A 65 -4.81 -2.55 -2.53
C LEU A 65 -4.84 -1.17 -3.16
N GLY A 66 -4.20 -1.04 -4.29
CA GLY A 66 -4.05 0.22 -5.02
C GLY A 66 -4.87 0.27 -6.29
N TYR A 67 -5.20 1.49 -6.69
CA TYR A 67 -5.78 1.82 -7.98
C TYR A 67 -5.08 3.05 -8.55
N SER A 68 -4.66 2.95 -9.80
CA SER A 68 -4.00 4.02 -10.53
C SER A 68 -4.79 4.33 -11.80
N PRO A 69 -5.54 5.44 -11.83
CA PRO A 69 -6.21 5.88 -13.05
C PRO A 69 -5.18 6.33 -14.08
N TYR A 70 -5.40 5.96 -15.33
CA TYR A 70 -4.63 6.47 -16.45
C TYR A 70 -5.19 7.82 -16.90
N LEU A 71 -4.30 8.78 -17.09
CA LEU A 71 -4.70 10.14 -17.49
C LEU A 71 -4.70 10.32 -19.02
N ASP A 72 -4.39 9.28 -19.77
CA ASP A 72 -4.36 9.34 -21.23
C ASP A 72 -5.79 9.35 -21.80
N GLU A 73 -6.04 10.24 -22.77
CA GLU A 73 -7.31 10.27 -23.50
C GLU A 73 -7.52 8.95 -24.26
N GLY A 74 -8.62 8.26 -23.96
CA GLY A 74 -8.95 6.96 -24.57
C GLY A 74 -8.40 5.73 -23.83
N GLY A 75 -7.68 5.92 -22.70
CA GLY A 75 -7.09 4.83 -21.93
C GLY A 75 -5.80 4.29 -22.54
N ARG A 76 -5.26 3.23 -21.94
CA ARG A 76 -4.03 2.56 -22.43
C ARG A 76 -4.32 1.14 -22.87
N PRO A 77 -3.62 0.64 -23.92
CA PRO A 77 -3.60 -0.79 -24.18
C PRO A 77 -2.99 -1.52 -22.97
N ALA A 78 -3.31 -2.80 -22.78
CA ALA A 78 -2.87 -3.62 -21.63
C ALA A 78 -1.33 -3.68 -21.47
N ALA A 79 -0.60 -3.35 -22.52
CA ALA A 79 0.85 -3.42 -22.62
C ALA A 79 1.62 -2.30 -21.92
N GLY A 80 1.00 -1.53 -21.06
CA GLY A 80 1.73 -0.52 -20.27
C GLY A 80 2.25 0.69 -21.04
N CYS A 81 3.21 1.39 -20.47
CA CYS A 81 3.79 2.61 -21.02
C CYS A 81 4.92 2.35 -22.03
N GLU A 82 4.64 1.80 -23.19
CA GLU A 82 5.68 1.45 -24.15
C GLU A 82 6.50 2.64 -24.70
N ASN A 83 5.96 3.85 -24.69
CA ASN A 83 6.55 4.99 -25.41
C ASN A 83 6.80 6.26 -24.58
N ALA A 84 6.55 6.26 -23.27
CA ALA A 84 6.80 7.45 -22.46
C ALA A 84 7.99 7.22 -21.52
N PRO A 85 9.01 8.08 -21.53
CA PRO A 85 10.15 7.95 -20.60
C PRO A 85 9.74 8.09 -19.13
N PHE A 86 8.50 8.57 -18.86
CA PHE A 86 8.00 8.78 -17.51
C PHE A 86 6.51 8.46 -17.44
N CYS A 87 6.19 7.26 -16.97
CA CYS A 87 4.82 6.81 -16.76
C CYS A 87 4.40 7.05 -15.31
N PHE A 88 4.10 8.28 -15.00
CA PHE A 88 3.56 8.65 -13.70
C PHE A 88 2.05 8.64 -13.73
N ASN A 89 1.44 7.95 -12.79
CA ASN A 89 0.01 7.90 -12.61
C ASN A 89 -0.36 8.35 -11.19
N PRO A 90 -1.50 9.02 -11.01
CA PRO A 90 -2.06 9.19 -9.68
C PRO A 90 -2.27 7.82 -9.05
N TYR A 91 -2.09 7.74 -7.74
CA TYR A 91 -2.22 6.51 -6.98
C TYR A 91 -3.15 6.69 -5.80
N PHE A 92 -4.08 5.75 -5.63
CA PHE A 92 -4.99 5.64 -4.50
C PHE A 92 -4.84 4.24 -3.90
N GLY A 93 -4.57 4.14 -2.61
CA GLY A 93 -4.37 2.86 -1.95
C GLY A 93 -5.16 2.75 -0.65
N LEU A 94 -5.61 1.53 -0.35
CA LEU A 94 -6.20 1.16 0.93
C LEU A 94 -5.28 0.16 1.61
N GLY A 95 -4.82 0.47 2.82
CA GLY A 95 -4.07 -0.46 3.65
C GLY A 95 -4.98 -1.55 4.18
N LEU A 96 -4.92 -2.73 3.57
CA LEU A 96 -5.74 -3.88 3.95
C LEU A 96 -5.26 -4.52 5.23
N LEU A 97 -3.94 -4.68 5.36
CA LEU A 97 -3.27 -5.29 6.49
C LEU A 97 -2.07 -4.42 6.87
N SER A 98 -1.97 -4.10 8.13
CA SER A 98 -0.83 -3.40 8.70
C SER A 98 -0.16 -4.28 9.72
N ALA A 99 1.15 -4.48 9.57
CA ALA A 99 1.95 -5.12 10.59
C ALA A 99 2.48 -4.05 11.53
N SER A 100 1.99 -4.09 12.77
CA SER A 100 2.56 -3.29 13.85
C SER A 100 3.87 -3.91 14.35
N SER A 101 4.73 -3.11 14.96
CA SER A 101 5.96 -3.58 15.61
C SER A 101 5.73 -4.67 16.69
N ASN A 102 4.51 -4.78 17.22
CA ASN A 102 4.09 -5.84 18.16
C ASN A 102 3.68 -7.15 17.49
N GLY A 103 3.63 -7.22 16.16
CA GLY A 103 3.13 -8.37 15.42
C GLY A 103 1.61 -8.45 15.32
N ASP A 104 0.87 -7.46 15.85
CA ASP A 104 -0.57 -7.39 15.70
C ASP A 104 -0.94 -6.97 14.29
N LEU A 105 -1.83 -7.74 13.66
CA LEU A 105 -2.37 -7.46 12.34
C LEU A 105 -3.64 -6.59 12.50
N GLN A 106 -3.60 -5.42 11.91
CA GLN A 106 -4.74 -4.50 11.91
C GLN A 106 -5.29 -4.33 10.49
N TRP A 107 -6.62 -4.39 10.36
CA TRP A 107 -7.31 -4.27 9.08
C TRP A 107 -7.72 -2.83 8.81
N LEU A 108 -7.66 -2.42 7.54
CA LEU A 108 -8.14 -1.11 7.05
C LEU A 108 -7.63 0.08 7.87
N LYS A 109 -6.35 0.06 8.17
CA LYS A 109 -5.71 1.04 9.06
C LYS A 109 -5.32 2.34 8.37
N SER A 110 -5.10 2.32 7.05
CA SER A 110 -4.52 3.44 6.32
C SER A 110 -5.15 3.67 4.95
N VAL A 111 -5.11 4.93 4.52
CA VAL A 111 -5.40 5.36 3.16
C VAL A 111 -4.16 6.02 2.60
N HIS A 112 -3.80 5.68 1.36
CA HIS A 112 -2.62 6.16 0.67
C HIS A 112 -3.03 6.96 -0.56
N LEU A 113 -2.46 8.15 -0.73
CA LEU A 113 -2.63 9.02 -1.90
C LEU A 113 -1.26 9.41 -2.41
N GLY A 114 -1.03 9.31 -3.71
CA GLY A 114 0.30 9.62 -4.22
C GLY A 114 0.42 9.56 -5.72
N VAL A 115 1.65 9.32 -6.13
CA VAL A 115 2.02 9.14 -7.54
C VAL A 115 2.84 7.87 -7.62
N GLU A 116 2.51 7.01 -8.57
CA GLU A 116 3.32 5.84 -8.89
C GLU A 116 3.96 5.98 -10.27
N TRP A 117 5.10 5.37 -10.39
CA TRP A 117 5.86 5.21 -11.62
C TRP A 117 5.81 3.74 -12.04
N GLU A 118 5.21 3.47 -13.19
CA GLU A 118 5.20 2.15 -13.80
C GLU A 118 6.56 1.87 -14.45
N LEU A 119 7.26 0.89 -13.89
CA LEU A 119 8.54 0.41 -14.45
C LEU A 119 8.33 -0.68 -15.50
N THR A 120 7.31 -1.50 -15.30
CA THR A 120 6.85 -2.55 -16.20
C THR A 120 5.34 -2.75 -16.02
N GLU A 121 4.69 -3.50 -16.90
CA GLU A 121 3.29 -3.91 -16.72
C GLU A 121 3.01 -4.58 -15.38
N ALA A 122 4.00 -5.33 -14.88
CA ALA A 122 3.88 -6.11 -13.66
C ALA A 122 4.28 -5.35 -12.39
N PHE A 123 5.03 -4.25 -12.53
CA PHE A 123 5.71 -3.63 -11.39
C PHE A 123 5.68 -2.10 -11.45
N ALA A 124 5.26 -1.49 -10.36
CA ALA A 124 5.31 -0.05 -10.18
C ALA A 124 5.85 0.31 -8.80
N ILE A 125 6.48 1.48 -8.70
CA ILE A 125 6.95 2.06 -7.45
C ILE A 125 6.36 3.46 -7.30
N GLY A 126 5.95 3.84 -6.09
CA GLY A 126 5.34 5.14 -5.85
C GLY A 126 5.76 5.79 -4.55
N VAL A 127 5.49 7.09 -4.47
CA VAL A 127 5.60 7.88 -3.25
C VAL A 127 4.19 8.27 -2.84
N THR A 128 3.86 8.05 -1.58
CA THR A 128 2.51 8.29 -1.06
C THR A 128 2.55 9.16 0.21
N ALA A 129 1.58 10.06 0.31
CA ALA A 129 1.11 10.56 1.58
C ALA A 129 0.07 9.56 2.11
N ASN A 130 0.07 9.31 3.39
CA ASN A 130 -0.89 8.40 4.01
C ASN A 130 -1.60 9.06 5.19
N LEU A 131 -2.85 8.70 5.38
CA LEU A 131 -3.63 8.98 6.57
C LEU A 131 -3.84 7.66 7.28
N ARG A 132 -3.32 7.54 8.50
CA ARG A 132 -3.30 6.29 9.24
C ARG A 132 -3.84 6.47 10.64
N ARG A 133 -4.57 5.47 11.12
CA ARG A 133 -4.97 5.37 12.52
C ARG A 133 -3.82 4.77 13.32
N VAL A 134 -3.35 5.49 14.32
CA VAL A 134 -2.28 5.06 15.23
C VAL A 134 -2.72 5.22 16.67
N GLU A 135 -2.20 4.38 17.56
CA GLU A 135 -2.40 4.53 18.99
C GLU A 135 -1.46 5.58 19.54
N ARG A 136 -1.98 6.47 20.36
CA ARG A 136 -1.23 7.47 21.10
C ARG A 136 -1.64 7.41 22.57
N LEU A 137 -0.75 7.84 23.46
CA LEU A 137 -1.13 8.01 24.86
C LEU A 137 -2.29 8.98 24.98
N ALA A 138 -3.27 8.64 25.83
CA ALA A 138 -4.37 9.52 26.13
C ALA A 138 -3.87 10.87 26.65
N ASP A 139 -4.69 11.92 26.45
CA ASP A 139 -4.34 13.30 26.77
C ASP A 139 -3.78 13.46 28.17
N GLY A 140 -2.66 14.19 28.27
CA GLY A 140 -1.96 14.47 29.51
C GLY A 140 -1.00 13.39 29.99
N LEU A 141 -0.98 12.23 29.36
CA LEU A 141 -0.02 11.16 29.65
C LEU A 141 1.24 11.28 28.78
N ARG A 142 2.35 10.84 29.35
CA ARG A 142 3.64 10.75 28.64
C ARG A 142 4.49 9.62 29.23
N PRO A 143 5.48 9.11 28.48
CA PRO A 143 6.44 8.17 29.04
C PRO A 143 7.07 8.70 30.34
N GLY A 144 7.27 7.81 31.31
CA GLY A 144 7.76 8.14 32.64
C GLY A 144 6.66 8.50 33.67
N TYR A 145 5.39 8.59 33.26
CA TYR A 145 4.33 8.82 34.25
C TYR A 145 4.03 7.53 35.02
N PRO A 146 3.83 7.65 36.36
CA PRO A 146 3.40 6.53 37.16
C PRO A 146 1.96 6.15 36.81
N ILE A 147 1.69 4.84 36.75
CA ILE A 147 0.38 4.31 36.39
C ILE A 147 0.04 3.05 37.19
N GLU A 148 -1.23 2.96 37.57
CA GLU A 148 -1.82 1.78 38.15
C GLU A 148 -2.76 1.13 37.14
N GLY A 149 -2.36 -0.03 36.56
CA GLY A 149 -3.18 -0.77 35.58
C GLY A 149 -2.68 -0.71 34.16
N ASN A 150 -3.61 -0.72 33.21
CA ASN A 150 -3.31 -0.65 31.78
C ASN A 150 -3.01 0.79 31.36
N VAL A 151 -2.14 0.95 30.38
CA VAL A 151 -1.82 2.27 29.78
C VAL A 151 -3.00 2.73 28.94
N PRO A 152 -3.64 3.86 29.26
CA PRO A 152 -4.72 4.40 28.42
C PRO A 152 -4.13 4.95 27.11
N THR A 153 -4.69 4.51 26.00
CA THR A 153 -4.33 4.97 24.65
C THR A 153 -5.59 5.39 23.91
N ASP A 154 -5.45 6.37 23.04
CA ASP A 154 -6.48 6.84 22.13
C ASP A 154 -6.05 6.60 20.67
N ASP A 155 -7.01 6.21 19.84
CA ASP A 155 -6.82 6.10 18.40
C ASP A 155 -6.90 7.49 17.76
N VAL A 156 -5.82 7.90 17.10
CA VAL A 156 -5.74 9.17 16.39
C VAL A 156 -5.37 8.98 14.94
N PHE A 157 -5.88 9.85 14.07
CA PHE A 157 -5.46 9.87 12.68
C PHE A 157 -4.24 10.78 12.51
N VAL A 158 -3.19 10.23 11.88
CA VAL A 158 -1.93 10.93 11.67
C VAL A 158 -1.55 10.87 10.19
N PHE A 159 -1.02 11.97 9.68
CA PHE A 159 -0.44 12.02 8.35
C PHE A 159 0.99 11.50 8.38
N GLY A 160 1.31 10.71 7.35
CA GLY A 160 2.64 10.21 7.11
C GLY A 160 3.01 10.22 5.64
N MET A 161 4.24 9.83 5.36
CA MET A 161 4.76 9.64 4.01
C MET A 161 5.44 8.29 3.90
N GLY A 162 5.35 7.69 2.73
CA GLY A 162 5.92 6.38 2.49
C GLY A 162 6.21 6.10 1.03
N ILE A 163 6.77 4.93 0.81
CA ILE A 163 7.02 4.36 -0.51
C ILE A 163 6.14 3.15 -0.67
N VAL A 164 5.52 2.99 -1.83
CA VAL A 164 4.73 1.82 -2.18
C VAL A 164 5.41 1.07 -3.33
N ILE A 165 5.42 -0.25 -3.23
CA ILE A 165 5.83 -1.16 -4.28
C ILE A 165 4.61 -1.98 -4.65
N ASN A 166 4.18 -1.86 -5.90
CA ASN A 166 2.96 -2.47 -6.41
C ASN A 166 3.25 -3.54 -7.46
N LEU A 167 2.47 -4.62 -7.39
CA LEU A 167 2.50 -5.72 -8.35
C LEU A 167 1.14 -5.85 -9.03
N SER A 168 1.13 -6.15 -10.33
CA SER A 168 -0.12 -6.44 -11.03
C SER A 168 -0.70 -7.79 -10.58
N PRO A 169 -2.04 -7.97 -10.62
CA PRO A 169 -2.67 -9.24 -10.29
C PRO A 169 -2.22 -10.40 -11.20
N GLU A 170 -1.85 -10.11 -12.46
CA GLU A 170 -1.32 -11.11 -13.38
C GLU A 170 -0.01 -11.71 -12.88
N PHE A 171 0.88 -10.88 -12.34
CA PHE A 171 2.13 -11.36 -11.76
C PHE A 171 1.90 -12.31 -10.58
N LEU A 172 0.91 -12.02 -9.75
CA LEU A 172 0.53 -12.89 -8.63
C LEU A 172 -0.01 -14.24 -9.09
N LYS A 173 -0.75 -14.27 -10.22
CA LYS A 173 -1.23 -15.53 -10.82
C LYS A 173 -0.09 -16.41 -11.32
N ILE A 174 0.92 -15.82 -11.95
CA ILE A 174 2.12 -16.55 -12.42
C ILE A 174 2.86 -17.17 -11.23
N GLY A 175 3.06 -16.41 -10.17
CA GLY A 175 3.70 -16.88 -8.93
C GLY A 175 2.93 -18.02 -8.27
N ALA A 176 1.61 -17.91 -8.18
CA ALA A 176 0.75 -18.96 -7.60
C ALA A 176 0.72 -20.23 -8.45
N GLY A 177 0.65 -20.10 -9.79
CA GLY A 177 0.71 -21.23 -10.73
C GLY A 177 2.06 -21.94 -10.71
N GLY A 178 3.16 -21.18 -10.62
CA GLY A 178 4.53 -21.75 -10.49
C GLY A 178 4.73 -22.52 -9.19
N ALA A 179 4.21 -22.02 -8.07
CA ALA A 179 4.28 -22.71 -6.79
C ALA A 179 3.49 -24.02 -6.77
N ALA A 180 2.32 -24.06 -7.45
CA ALA A 180 1.52 -25.28 -7.58
C ALA A 180 2.22 -26.35 -8.45
N ALA A 181 3.00 -25.94 -9.44
CA ALA A 181 3.73 -26.87 -10.32
C ALA A 181 4.98 -27.48 -9.64
N VAL A 182 5.50 -26.86 -8.60
CA VAL A 182 6.67 -27.39 -7.83
C VAL A 182 6.22 -28.37 -6.74
N LEU A 183 4.94 -28.37 -6.36
CA LEU A 183 4.38 -29.23 -5.31
C LEU A 183 3.69 -30.50 -5.84
N GLN A 184 3.72 -30.73 -7.16
CA GLN A 184 3.30 -31.97 -7.83
C GLN A 184 4.50 -32.80 -8.25
#